data_d7b6cd9752cb4fdde2b88e134197cfce
#
_entry.id   d7b6cd9752cb4fdde2b88e134197cfce
#
_cell.length_a   1.000
_cell.length_b   1.000
_cell.length_c   1.000
_cell.angle_alpha   90.00
_cell.angle_beta   90.00
_cell.angle_gamma   90.00
#
_symmetry.space_group_name_H-M   'P 1'
#
loop_
_entity.id
_entity.type
_entity.pdbx_description
1 polymer ?
#
loop_
_entity_poly.entity_id
_entity_poly.type
_entity_poly.pdbx_seq_one_letter_code
_entity_poly.pdbx_strand_id
1 'polypeptide(L)'
;MHEKLLDYIPERPRDYNSLIFNNHNATISNDDDWICLGDLSAGLGKVHDGREKLKKILKNLNGRNKILIRGNHDKFQDTFYLGCGFSKVVPYLIRGDEFFCHYALEENKYTSDYERELTKIFKNSGCTTLYHGHTHQRIVQSNDGIKRINTCLDANCYFPVLYK
;
A
#
# COMPACT_ATOMS: atom_id res chain seq x y z
N MET A 1 -11.23 -0.59 5.54
CA MET A 1 -10.84 0.03 4.27
C MET A 1 -11.58 1.36 4.11
N HIS A 2 -11.22 2.21 3.20
CA HIS A 2 -11.50 3.66 3.18
C HIS A 2 -12.95 4.01 2.76
N GLU A 3 -13.96 3.81 3.60
CA GLU A 3 -15.37 4.12 3.25
C GLU A 3 -15.58 5.61 2.89
N LYS A 4 -14.84 6.53 3.54
CA LYS A 4 -14.89 7.96 3.23
C LYS A 4 -14.35 8.34 1.85
N LEU A 5 -13.62 7.46 1.17
CA LEU A 5 -13.13 7.70 -0.18
C LEU A 5 -14.22 7.57 -1.26
N LEU A 6 -15.38 6.99 -0.96
CA LEU A 6 -16.52 6.99 -1.88
C LEU A 6 -16.98 8.42 -2.22
N ASP A 7 -16.77 9.36 -1.31
CA ASP A 7 -17.08 10.79 -1.55
C ASP A 7 -16.05 11.46 -2.48
N TYR A 8 -14.83 10.93 -2.56
CA TYR A 8 -13.72 11.49 -3.35
C TYR A 8 -13.43 10.72 -4.63
N ILE A 9 -13.87 9.46 -4.70
CA ILE A 9 -13.72 8.57 -5.87
C ILE A 9 -15.09 7.97 -6.16
N PRO A 10 -16.00 8.73 -6.80
CA PRO A 10 -17.38 8.31 -7.01
C PRO A 10 -17.52 7.08 -7.91
N GLU A 11 -16.51 6.80 -8.76
CA GLU A 11 -16.49 5.62 -9.63
C GLU A 11 -16.16 4.32 -8.87
N ARG A 12 -15.74 4.39 -7.59
CA ARG A 12 -15.42 3.21 -6.80
C ARG A 12 -16.71 2.41 -6.52
N PRO A 13 -16.74 1.10 -6.84
CA PRO A 13 -17.90 0.25 -6.56
C PRO A 13 -18.27 0.26 -5.07
N ARG A 14 -19.55 0.19 -4.75
CA ARG A 14 -20.03 0.16 -3.35
C ARG A 14 -19.55 -1.07 -2.59
N ASP A 15 -19.34 -2.18 -3.28
CA ASP A 15 -18.84 -3.45 -2.75
C ASP A 15 -17.32 -3.62 -2.93
N TYR A 16 -16.59 -2.53 -3.17
CA TYR A 16 -15.15 -2.57 -3.48
C TYR A 16 -14.30 -3.37 -2.47
N ASN A 17 -14.71 -3.45 -1.22
CA ASN A 17 -14.00 -4.25 -0.22
C ASN A 17 -14.04 -5.74 -0.55
N SER A 18 -15.21 -6.26 -0.95
CA SER A 18 -15.37 -7.64 -1.40
C SER A 18 -14.65 -7.87 -2.71
N LEU A 19 -14.74 -6.90 -3.63
CA LEU A 19 -14.05 -6.94 -4.92
C LEU A 19 -12.53 -7.04 -4.73
N ILE A 20 -11.94 -6.17 -3.92
CA ILE A 20 -10.50 -6.18 -3.60
C ILE A 20 -10.09 -7.52 -2.98
N PHE A 21 -10.85 -8.02 -2.01
CA PHE A 21 -10.56 -9.30 -1.36
C PHE A 21 -10.57 -10.46 -2.36
N ASN A 22 -11.59 -10.53 -3.20
CA ASN A 22 -11.73 -11.58 -4.21
C ASN A 22 -10.62 -11.50 -5.26
N ASN A 23 -10.33 -10.30 -5.78
CA ASN A 23 -9.27 -10.08 -6.77
C ASN A 23 -7.89 -10.43 -6.19
N HIS A 24 -7.63 -10.07 -4.92
CA HIS A 24 -6.39 -10.44 -4.25
C HIS A 24 -6.22 -11.96 -4.22
N ASN A 25 -7.21 -12.68 -3.70
CA ASN A 25 -7.11 -14.13 -3.53
C ASN A 25 -7.20 -14.91 -4.85
N ALA A 26 -7.75 -14.32 -5.90
CA ALA A 26 -7.71 -14.88 -7.26
C ALA A 26 -6.36 -14.67 -7.95
N THR A 27 -5.60 -13.62 -7.56
CA THR A 27 -4.33 -13.27 -8.20
C THR A 27 -3.13 -13.82 -7.44
N ILE A 28 -3.20 -13.81 -6.10
CA ILE A 28 -2.11 -14.20 -5.19
C ILE A 28 -2.45 -15.56 -4.57
N SER A 29 -1.54 -16.51 -4.72
CA SER A 29 -1.61 -17.82 -4.08
C SER A 29 -1.01 -17.80 -2.68
N ASN A 30 -1.15 -18.91 -1.93
CA ASN A 30 -0.51 -19.06 -0.62
C ASN A 30 1.02 -19.28 -0.71
N ASP A 31 1.56 -19.49 -1.90
CA ASP A 31 3.00 -19.67 -2.12
C ASP A 31 3.69 -18.37 -2.60
N ASP A 32 2.92 -17.34 -2.91
CA ASP A 32 3.45 -16.06 -3.37
C ASP A 32 3.88 -15.15 -2.22
N ASP A 33 4.88 -14.32 -2.47
CA ASP A 33 5.26 -13.23 -1.59
C ASP A 33 4.41 -12.00 -1.89
N TRP A 34 3.96 -11.30 -0.85
CA TRP A 34 3.12 -10.12 -0.99
C TRP A 34 3.73 -8.90 -0.29
N ILE A 35 3.96 -7.83 -1.04
CA ILE A 35 4.35 -6.52 -0.52
C ILE A 35 3.13 -5.60 -0.57
N CYS A 36 2.61 -5.23 0.59
CA CYS A 36 1.53 -4.27 0.72
C CYS A 36 2.10 -2.87 0.94
N LEU A 37 1.75 -1.92 0.07
CA LEU A 37 2.23 -0.55 0.16
C LEU A 37 1.36 0.36 1.03
N GLY A 38 0.65 -0.21 2.01
CA GLY A 38 0.02 0.53 3.09
C GLY A 38 -1.46 0.87 2.91
N ASP A 39 -1.96 1.64 3.89
CA ASP A 39 -3.35 2.09 4.00
C ASP A 39 -4.40 0.97 4.17
N LEU A 40 -3.99 -0.12 4.84
CA LEU A 40 -4.89 -1.24 5.17
C LEU A 40 -5.97 -0.87 6.18
N SER A 41 -5.65 0.00 7.14
CA SER A 41 -6.51 0.28 8.30
C SER A 41 -7.29 1.59 8.19
N ALA A 42 -7.32 2.21 7.02
CA ALA A 42 -7.94 3.51 6.81
C ALA A 42 -9.39 3.58 7.31
N GLY A 43 -9.60 4.39 8.33
CA GLY A 43 -10.91 4.59 8.98
C GLY A 43 -11.31 3.53 10.01
N LEU A 44 -10.76 2.31 9.96
CA LEU A 44 -11.15 1.21 10.85
C LEU A 44 -10.73 1.41 12.32
N GLY A 45 -9.71 2.21 12.60
CA GLY A 45 -9.30 2.53 13.96
C GLY A 45 -10.33 3.36 14.77
N LYS A 46 -11.34 3.92 14.10
CA LYS A 46 -12.40 4.73 14.70
C LYS A 46 -13.75 4.01 14.76
N VAL A 47 -13.84 2.80 14.22
CA VAL A 47 -15.07 2.01 14.17
C VAL A 47 -15.05 0.98 15.28
N HIS A 48 -16.18 0.85 16.01
CA HIS A 48 -16.37 -0.26 16.94
C HIS A 48 -16.12 -1.58 16.20
N ASP A 49 -15.33 -2.48 16.79
CA ASP A 49 -14.88 -3.75 16.19
C ASP A 49 -14.01 -3.64 14.91
N GLY A 50 -13.62 -2.43 14.49
CA GLY A 50 -12.80 -2.23 13.28
C GLY A 50 -11.48 -2.98 13.30
N ARG A 51 -10.86 -3.11 14.48
CA ARG A 51 -9.63 -3.88 14.68
C ARG A 51 -9.84 -5.38 14.40
N GLU A 52 -10.89 -5.97 14.96
CA GLU A 52 -11.19 -7.40 14.78
C GLU A 52 -11.66 -7.71 13.35
N LYS A 53 -12.44 -6.80 12.75
CA LYS A 53 -12.82 -6.90 11.32
C LYS A 53 -11.59 -6.90 10.42
N LEU A 54 -10.66 -5.97 10.63
CA LEU A 54 -9.42 -5.91 9.84
C LEU A 54 -8.58 -7.16 10.04
N LYS A 55 -8.39 -7.61 11.28
CA LYS A 55 -7.67 -8.85 11.60
C LYS A 55 -8.25 -10.07 10.88
N LYS A 56 -9.58 -10.20 10.87
CA LYS A 56 -10.27 -11.28 10.16
C LYS A 56 -10.00 -11.23 8.65
N ILE A 57 -10.08 -10.04 8.05
CA ILE A 57 -9.80 -9.85 6.61
C ILE A 57 -8.35 -10.23 6.31
N LEU A 58 -7.37 -9.65 7.02
CA LEU A 58 -5.95 -9.83 6.74
C LEU A 58 -5.47 -11.28 6.89
N LYS A 59 -6.06 -12.02 7.84
CA LYS A 59 -5.76 -13.45 8.01
C LYS A 59 -6.27 -14.33 6.87
N ASN A 60 -7.26 -13.88 6.11
CA ASN A 60 -7.84 -14.61 4.99
C ASN A 60 -7.34 -14.13 3.62
N LEU A 61 -6.42 -13.17 3.57
CA LEU A 61 -5.72 -12.82 2.34
C LEU A 61 -4.58 -13.79 2.10
N ASN A 62 -4.49 -14.30 0.87
CA ASN A 62 -3.41 -15.19 0.43
C ASN A 62 -2.04 -14.49 0.48
N GLY A 63 -0.99 -15.27 0.45
CA GLY A 63 0.41 -14.84 0.44
C GLY A 63 1.21 -15.52 1.56
N ARG A 64 2.39 -16.03 1.22
CA ARG A 64 3.31 -16.72 2.14
C ARG A 64 4.08 -15.72 3.01
N ASN A 65 4.85 -14.84 2.39
CA ASN A 65 5.63 -13.80 3.05
C ASN A 65 4.96 -12.45 2.84
N LYS A 66 4.21 -12.00 3.83
CA LYS A 66 3.48 -10.73 3.76
C LYS A 66 4.33 -9.62 4.39
N ILE A 67 4.72 -8.62 3.61
CA ILE A 67 5.44 -7.44 4.09
C ILE A 67 4.50 -6.25 4.01
N LEU A 68 4.33 -5.53 5.13
CA LEU A 68 3.61 -4.26 5.16
C LEU A 68 4.61 -3.10 5.13
N ILE A 69 4.48 -2.25 4.12
CA ILE A 69 5.06 -0.92 4.12
C ILE A 69 3.98 0.05 4.58
N ARG A 70 4.23 0.75 5.69
CA ARG A 70 3.20 1.57 6.33
C ARG A 70 2.76 2.75 5.48
N GLY A 71 1.45 2.89 5.34
CA GLY A 71 0.80 4.10 4.86
C GLY A 71 0.43 5.07 5.97
N ASN A 72 -0.01 6.27 5.60
CA ASN A 72 -0.38 7.30 6.58
C ASN A 72 -1.68 6.98 7.34
N HIS A 73 -2.49 6.04 6.85
CA HIS A 73 -3.70 5.56 7.52
C HIS A 73 -3.51 4.29 8.34
N ASP A 74 -2.33 3.68 8.36
CA ASP A 74 -2.03 2.50 9.17
C ASP A 74 -1.72 2.90 10.62
N LYS A 75 -2.76 3.03 11.44
CA LYS A 75 -2.70 3.62 12.80
C LYS A 75 -2.50 2.60 13.92
N PHE A 76 -2.58 1.30 13.64
CA PHE A 76 -2.29 0.29 14.66
C PHE A 76 -0.78 0.11 14.85
N GLN A 77 -0.38 -0.44 15.99
CA GLN A 77 1.01 -0.79 16.26
C GLN A 77 1.48 -1.94 15.37
N ASP A 78 2.79 -2.06 15.13
CA ASP A 78 3.37 -3.12 14.30
C ASP A 78 3.00 -4.52 14.80
N THR A 79 2.95 -4.72 16.11
CA THR A 79 2.53 -5.97 16.76
C THR A 79 1.13 -6.43 16.33
N PHE A 80 0.23 -5.50 16.00
CA PHE A 80 -1.09 -5.84 15.47
C PHE A 80 -0.98 -6.48 14.08
N TYR A 81 -0.23 -5.85 13.17
CA TYR A 81 -0.07 -6.35 11.80
C TYR A 81 0.72 -7.66 11.76
N LEU A 82 1.76 -7.79 12.60
CA LEU A 82 2.47 -9.07 12.77
C LEU A 82 1.52 -10.17 13.26
N GLY A 83 0.63 -9.85 14.22
CA GLY A 83 -0.43 -10.77 14.69
C GLY A 83 -1.53 -11.08 13.64
N CYS A 84 -1.56 -10.33 12.53
CA CYS A 84 -2.44 -10.58 11.38
C CYS A 84 -1.78 -11.43 10.28
N GLY A 85 -0.52 -11.87 10.48
CA GLY A 85 0.20 -12.73 9.54
C GLY A 85 1.21 -12.01 8.65
N PHE A 86 1.49 -10.73 8.89
CA PHE A 86 2.64 -10.08 8.25
C PHE A 86 3.93 -10.55 8.90
N SER A 87 4.93 -10.85 8.09
CA SER A 87 6.28 -11.23 8.54
C SER A 87 7.12 -10.00 8.90
N LYS A 88 6.78 -8.85 8.32
CA LYS A 88 7.53 -7.61 8.49
C LYS A 88 6.62 -6.39 8.33
N VAL A 89 6.89 -5.34 9.13
CA VAL A 89 6.27 -4.02 9.03
C VAL A 89 7.39 -2.98 8.97
N VAL A 90 7.46 -2.20 7.90
CA VAL A 90 8.58 -1.28 7.63
C VAL A 90 8.10 0.02 7.02
N PRO A 91 8.89 1.12 7.09
CA PRO A 91 8.58 2.37 6.40
C PRO A 91 8.82 2.32 4.89
N TYR A 92 9.79 1.54 4.46
CA TYR A 92 10.15 1.31 3.06
C TYR A 92 10.91 -0.02 2.92
N LEU A 93 11.10 -0.48 1.68
CA LEU A 93 11.91 -1.64 1.35
C LEU A 93 12.76 -1.33 0.11
N ILE A 94 14.00 -1.83 0.08
CA ILE A 94 14.88 -1.76 -1.10
C ILE A 94 15.19 -3.19 -1.54
N ARG A 95 15.06 -3.45 -2.84
CA ARG A 95 15.46 -4.70 -3.50
C ARG A 95 16.22 -4.34 -4.79
N GLY A 96 17.54 -4.53 -4.80
CA GLY A 96 18.38 -4.10 -5.93
C GLY A 96 18.28 -2.59 -6.15
N ASP A 97 17.86 -2.17 -7.35
CA ASP A 97 17.64 -0.78 -7.75
C ASP A 97 16.18 -0.31 -7.61
N GLU A 98 15.37 -1.08 -6.90
CA GLU A 98 13.95 -0.83 -6.70
C GLU A 98 13.65 -0.41 -5.28
N PHE A 99 12.87 0.65 -5.15
CA PHE A 99 12.43 1.22 -3.89
C PHE A 99 10.91 1.07 -3.76
N PHE A 100 10.46 0.54 -2.64
CA PHE A 100 9.04 0.33 -2.32
C PHE A 100 8.68 1.22 -1.15
N CYS A 101 7.72 2.11 -1.31
CA CYS A 101 7.17 2.89 -0.21
C CYS A 101 5.71 3.27 -0.48
N HIS A 102 5.05 3.85 0.52
CA HIS A 102 3.65 4.25 0.36
C HIS A 102 3.49 5.45 -0.58
N TYR A 103 4.43 6.39 -0.58
CA TYR A 103 4.34 7.69 -1.25
C TYR A 103 4.99 7.70 -2.62
N ALA A 104 4.51 8.58 -3.51
CA ALA A 104 5.07 8.77 -4.85
C ALA A 104 6.41 9.51 -4.88
N LEU A 105 6.82 10.12 -3.77
CA LEU A 105 8.09 10.83 -3.56
C LEU A 105 8.40 11.86 -4.67
N GLU A 106 7.41 12.66 -5.01
CA GLU A 106 7.55 13.74 -5.98
C GLU A 106 8.32 14.92 -5.35
N GLU A 107 9.30 15.44 -6.07
CA GLU A 107 10.07 16.58 -5.59
C GLU A 107 9.17 17.82 -5.43
N ASN A 108 9.37 18.55 -4.33
CA ASN A 108 8.62 19.77 -3.97
C ASN A 108 7.09 19.59 -3.81
N LYS A 109 6.60 18.36 -3.68
CA LYS A 109 5.18 18.05 -3.46
C LYS A 109 4.96 17.25 -2.17
N TYR A 110 5.72 17.56 -1.13
CA TYR A 110 5.61 16.85 0.14
C TYR A 110 4.37 17.27 0.92
N THR A 111 3.67 16.29 1.45
CA THR A 111 2.51 16.49 2.33
C THR A 111 2.88 16.46 3.82
N SER A 112 4.13 16.01 4.13
CA SER A 112 4.63 15.87 5.50
C SER A 112 6.16 15.89 5.57
N ASP A 113 6.71 16.17 6.75
CA ASP A 113 8.16 16.05 7.02
C ASP A 113 8.64 14.59 6.87
N TYR A 114 7.78 13.63 7.18
CA TYR A 114 8.06 12.22 6.99
C TYR A 114 8.27 11.85 5.51
N GLU A 115 7.39 12.35 4.62
CA GLU A 115 7.54 12.15 3.17
C GLU A 115 8.81 12.81 2.63
N ARG A 116 9.15 13.99 3.15
CA ARG A 116 10.40 14.68 2.82
C ARG A 116 11.63 13.87 3.20
N GLU A 117 11.62 13.24 4.37
CA GLU A 117 12.71 12.39 4.84
C GLU A 117 12.83 11.11 3.99
N LEU A 118 11.72 10.45 3.68
CA LEU A 118 11.70 9.31 2.77
C LEU A 118 12.26 9.67 1.38
N THR A 119 11.96 10.87 0.88
CA THR A 119 12.48 11.33 -0.41
C THR A 119 14.01 11.48 -0.38
N LYS A 120 14.59 11.97 0.73
CA LYS A 120 16.05 12.01 0.89
C LYS A 120 16.66 10.61 0.90
N ILE A 121 16.05 9.67 1.64
CA ILE A 121 16.49 8.27 1.69
C ILE A 121 16.45 7.65 0.30
N PHE A 122 15.36 7.84 -0.45
CA PHE A 122 15.21 7.36 -1.80
C PHE A 122 16.31 7.91 -2.73
N LYS A 123 16.54 9.23 -2.74
CA LYS A 123 17.60 9.86 -3.54
C LYS A 123 19.00 9.31 -3.22
N ASN A 124 19.27 9.07 -1.94
CA ASN A 124 20.56 8.54 -1.50
C ASN A 124 20.72 7.04 -1.75
N SER A 125 19.63 6.31 -2.03
CA SER A 125 19.68 4.87 -2.27
C SER A 125 20.24 4.49 -3.64
N GLY A 126 20.21 5.42 -4.61
CA GLY A 126 20.58 5.16 -6.01
C GLY A 126 19.54 4.34 -6.79
N CYS A 127 18.37 4.04 -6.18
CA CYS A 127 17.30 3.31 -6.87
C CYS A 127 16.73 4.13 -8.04
N THR A 128 16.43 3.45 -9.14
CA THR A 128 15.86 4.05 -10.35
C THR A 128 14.38 3.72 -10.56
N THR A 129 13.87 2.74 -9.83
CA THR A 129 12.46 2.34 -9.86
C THR A 129 11.82 2.53 -8.50
N LEU A 130 10.65 3.18 -8.47
CA LEU A 130 9.85 3.42 -7.28
C LEU A 130 8.47 2.80 -7.43
N TYR A 131 8.16 1.83 -6.59
CA TYR A 131 6.80 1.30 -6.41
C TYR A 131 6.09 2.06 -5.29
N HIS A 132 4.90 2.60 -5.58
CA HIS A 132 4.16 3.42 -4.63
C HIS A 132 2.65 3.18 -4.67
N GLY A 133 1.95 3.60 -3.62
CA GLY A 133 0.50 3.71 -3.53
C GLY A 133 0.06 5.17 -3.38
N HIS A 134 -0.79 5.46 -2.40
CA HIS A 134 -1.21 6.78 -1.92
C HIS A 134 -1.95 7.67 -2.93
N THR A 135 -1.51 7.74 -4.17
CA THR A 135 -2.04 8.70 -5.17
C THR A 135 -3.33 8.25 -5.84
N HIS A 136 -3.90 7.12 -5.42
CA HIS A 136 -5.10 6.51 -6.00
C HIS A 136 -4.99 6.38 -7.54
N GLN A 137 -5.89 7.02 -8.30
CA GLN A 137 -5.89 6.94 -9.77
C GLN A 137 -4.84 7.85 -10.44
N ARG A 138 -4.18 8.73 -9.68
CA ARG A 138 -3.25 9.69 -10.26
C ARG A 138 -1.97 9.01 -10.77
N ILE A 139 -1.70 9.17 -12.05
CA ILE A 139 -0.42 8.80 -12.65
C ILE A 139 0.59 9.89 -12.29
N VAL A 140 1.71 9.49 -11.70
CA VAL A 140 2.83 10.40 -11.40
C VAL A 140 3.84 10.31 -12.53
N GLN A 141 3.95 11.39 -13.28
CA GLN A 141 4.98 11.55 -14.30
C GLN A 141 6.03 12.55 -13.80
N SER A 142 7.29 12.20 -13.95
CA SER A 142 8.40 13.12 -13.66
C SER A 142 9.50 12.98 -14.71
N ASN A 143 10.21 14.07 -14.95
CA ASN A 143 11.33 14.14 -15.88
C ASN A 143 12.69 13.90 -15.18
N ASP A 144 12.66 13.28 -14.00
CA ASP A 144 13.85 13.04 -13.16
C ASP A 144 14.57 11.70 -13.44
N GLY A 145 14.14 10.98 -14.47
CA GLY A 145 14.70 9.67 -14.84
C GLY A 145 14.24 8.51 -13.95
N ILE A 146 13.37 8.75 -12.97
CA ILE A 146 12.83 7.73 -12.08
C ILE A 146 11.58 7.08 -12.69
N LYS A 147 11.59 5.76 -12.79
CA LYS A 147 10.41 4.99 -13.17
C LYS A 147 9.49 4.85 -11.95
N ARG A 148 8.33 5.50 -11.96
CA ARG A 148 7.31 5.39 -10.90
C ARG A 148 6.20 4.45 -11.31
N ILE A 149 5.91 3.46 -10.47
CA ILE A 149 4.89 2.44 -10.68
C ILE A 149 3.83 2.60 -9.58
N ASN A 150 2.66 3.11 -9.97
CA ASN A 150 1.54 3.22 -9.06
C ASN A 150 0.86 1.85 -8.91
N THR A 151 0.96 1.26 -7.71
CA THR A 151 0.33 -0.03 -7.38
C THR A 151 -0.98 0.13 -6.62
N CYS A 152 -1.50 1.35 -6.51
CA CYS A 152 -2.78 1.59 -5.85
C CYS A 152 -3.89 0.81 -6.57
N LEU A 153 -4.74 0.14 -5.81
CA LEU A 153 -5.79 -0.71 -6.37
C LEU A 153 -6.78 0.07 -7.24
N ASP A 154 -7.06 1.34 -6.91
CA ASP A 154 -7.91 2.22 -7.74
C ASP A 154 -7.31 2.48 -9.12
N ALA A 155 -5.98 2.53 -9.23
CA ALA A 155 -5.27 2.73 -10.49
C ALA A 155 -5.14 1.43 -11.31
N ASN A 156 -5.36 0.26 -10.70
CA ASN A 156 -5.11 -1.05 -11.29
C ASN A 156 -6.38 -1.92 -11.33
N CYS A 157 -7.54 -1.31 -11.56
CA CYS A 157 -8.84 -2.00 -11.66
C CYS A 157 -9.13 -2.92 -10.47
N TYR A 158 -8.65 -2.55 -9.28
CA TYR A 158 -8.77 -3.30 -8.01
C TYR A 158 -8.03 -4.65 -7.98
N PHE A 159 -7.06 -4.85 -8.87
CA PHE A 159 -6.17 -6.03 -8.85
C PHE A 159 -4.79 -5.70 -8.26
N PRO A 160 -4.14 -6.66 -7.57
CA PRO A 160 -2.73 -6.55 -7.23
C PRO A 160 -1.86 -6.45 -8.50
N VAL A 161 -0.78 -5.67 -8.42
CA VAL A 161 0.21 -5.58 -9.49
C VAL A 161 1.20 -6.73 -9.32
N LEU A 162 1.37 -7.54 -10.38
CA LEU A 162 2.38 -8.60 -10.38
C LEU A 162 3.78 -7.99 -10.53
N TYR A 163 4.65 -8.37 -9.63
CA TYR A 163 6.05 -8.00 -9.61
C TYR A 163 6.91 -9.23 -9.92
N LYS A 164 7.85 -9.11 -10.86
CA LYS A 164 8.74 -10.19 -11.30
C LYS A 164 10.17 -9.93 -10.90
#